data_f9d11dbe2754f3d05838598872bcdd7c
#
_entry.id   f9d11dbe2754f3d05838598872bcdd7c
#
_cell.length_a   1.000
_cell.length_b   1.000
_cell.length_c   1.000
_cell.angle_alpha   90.00
_cell.angle_beta   90.00
_cell.angle_gamma   90.00
#
_symmetry.space_group_name_H-M   'P 1'
#
loop_
_entity.id
_entity.type
_entity.pdbx_description
1 polymer ?
#
loop_
_entity_poly.entity_id
_entity_poly.type
_entity_poly.pdbx_seq_one_letter_code
_entity_poly.pdbx_strand_id
1 'polypeptide(L)'
;MSVCAFLTDRTPLSRGLVICLLLALGSGCSRTGFAYRNADWFIERYARQAVDMNEAQREQWQPVLEATLRQHREEVIPLLISYLDILRQAMQQPADTAVIECLVSGATDLFDRHAELSAGLSTPLLAMLDNTQIGHLSTYLAERNEELLERYRDPDPERRQAARVERISERIQQWTGRLSAEQQLQLAQDIRRIPDLTG
;
A
#
# COMPACT_ATOMS: atom_id res chain seq x y z
N MET A 1 -3.33 55.37 -34.97
CA MET A 1 -4.33 54.46 -35.54
C MET A 1 -4.16 53.10 -34.90
N SER A 2 -5.18 52.75 -34.24
CA SER A 2 -5.52 51.71 -33.32
C SER A 2 -5.10 50.29 -33.67
N VAL A 3 -4.35 49.66 -32.80
CA VAL A 3 -4.33 48.19 -32.66
C VAL A 3 -4.19 47.88 -31.14
N CYS A 4 -5.25 47.98 -30.42
CA CYS A 4 -5.37 47.51 -29.03
C CYS A 4 -6.83 47.24 -28.71
N ALA A 5 -7.35 46.12 -29.16
CA ALA A 5 -8.68 45.66 -28.74
C ALA A 5 -8.91 44.18 -29.10
N PHE A 6 -8.16 43.25 -28.49
CA PHE A 6 -8.50 41.81 -28.58
C PHE A 6 -7.95 41.00 -27.40
N LEU A 7 -8.23 41.41 -26.17
CA LEU A 7 -7.93 40.60 -24.99
C LEU A 7 -8.90 40.88 -23.83
N THR A 8 -10.19 40.80 -24.08
CA THR A 8 -11.18 40.85 -22.99
C THR A 8 -12.41 40.07 -23.33
N ASP A 9 -12.26 38.74 -23.42
CA ASP A 9 -13.42 37.86 -23.21
C ASP A 9 -12.96 36.51 -22.66
N ARG A 10 -12.50 36.52 -21.41
CA ARG A 10 -12.27 35.30 -20.62
C ARG A 10 -13.54 35.05 -19.82
N THR A 11 -14.38 34.20 -20.36
CA THR A 11 -15.60 33.71 -19.71
C THR A 11 -15.34 33.24 -18.29
N PRO A 12 -16.22 33.53 -17.31
CA PRO A 12 -16.05 33.11 -15.90
C PRO A 12 -15.91 31.59 -15.72
N LEU A 13 -16.36 30.79 -16.69
CA LEU A 13 -16.17 29.33 -16.75
C LEU A 13 -14.70 28.91 -16.81
N SER A 14 -13.83 29.65 -17.53
CA SER A 14 -12.41 29.30 -17.64
C SER A 14 -11.64 29.55 -16.35
N ARG A 15 -12.02 30.59 -15.59
CA ARG A 15 -11.42 30.87 -14.26
C ARG A 15 -11.83 29.82 -13.24
N GLY A 16 -13.08 29.38 -13.22
CA GLY A 16 -13.57 28.31 -12.36
C GLY A 16 -12.85 26.99 -12.65
N LEU A 17 -12.66 26.65 -13.91
CA LEU A 17 -11.98 25.42 -14.32
C LEU A 17 -10.49 25.43 -13.93
N VAL A 18 -9.80 26.55 -14.07
CA VAL A 18 -8.40 26.71 -13.66
C VAL A 18 -8.25 26.63 -12.14
N ILE A 19 -9.16 27.23 -11.37
CA ILE A 19 -9.16 27.13 -9.90
C ILE A 19 -9.42 25.69 -9.47
N CYS A 20 -10.40 25.00 -10.06
CA CYS A 20 -10.63 23.58 -9.78
C CYS A 20 -9.43 22.70 -10.16
N LEU A 21 -8.74 23.00 -11.27
CA LEU A 21 -7.54 22.27 -11.68
C LEU A 21 -6.36 22.52 -10.74
N LEU A 22 -6.16 23.76 -10.27
CA LEU A 22 -5.13 24.12 -9.29
C LEU A 22 -5.43 23.51 -7.92
N LEU A 23 -6.68 23.45 -7.49
CA LEU A 23 -7.10 22.77 -6.28
C LEU A 23 -6.91 21.25 -6.39
N ALA A 24 -7.14 20.66 -7.56
CA ALA A 24 -6.89 19.24 -7.82
C ALA A 24 -5.39 18.90 -7.86
N LEU A 25 -4.54 19.80 -8.34
CA LEU A 25 -3.08 19.61 -8.36
C LEU A 25 -2.43 19.82 -6.98
N GLY A 26 -3.02 20.68 -6.13
CA GLY A 26 -2.58 20.89 -4.74
C GLY A 26 -2.87 19.73 -3.80
N SER A 27 -3.66 18.76 -4.21
CA SER A 27 -4.14 17.66 -3.37
C SER A 27 -3.24 16.39 -3.38
N GLY A 28 -2.02 16.46 -3.90
CA GLY A 28 -1.08 15.32 -3.90
C GLY A 28 -0.76 14.76 -2.51
N CYS A 29 -0.62 15.63 -1.50
CA CYS A 29 -0.46 15.22 -0.10
C CYS A 29 -1.77 14.77 0.57
N SER A 30 -2.90 14.94 -0.09
CA SER A 30 -4.23 14.75 0.48
C SER A 30 -4.76 13.31 0.37
N ARG A 31 -4.30 12.51 -0.60
CA ARG A 31 -4.84 11.15 -0.83
C ARG A 31 -4.50 10.20 0.30
N THR A 32 -3.23 10.13 0.69
CA THR A 32 -2.80 9.28 1.81
C THR A 32 -3.40 9.76 3.13
N GLY A 33 -3.38 11.09 3.37
CA GLY A 33 -4.00 11.67 4.55
C GLY A 33 -5.52 11.50 4.58
N PHE A 34 -6.20 11.55 3.44
CA PHE A 34 -7.63 11.24 3.34
C PHE A 34 -7.90 9.77 3.64
N ALA A 35 -7.17 8.85 2.99
CA ALA A 35 -7.32 7.41 3.22
C ALA A 35 -7.06 7.05 4.68
N TYR A 36 -6.04 7.63 5.29
CA TYR A 36 -5.72 7.36 6.69
C TYR A 36 -6.75 7.93 7.67
N ARG A 37 -7.31 9.11 7.39
CA ARG A 37 -8.39 9.69 8.22
C ARG A 37 -9.70 8.92 8.17
N ASN A 38 -9.91 8.17 7.09
CA ASN A 38 -11.10 7.33 6.88
C ASN A 38 -10.75 5.84 6.91
N ALA A 39 -9.65 5.48 7.57
CA ALA A 39 -9.19 4.09 7.63
C ALA A 39 -10.22 3.18 8.32
N ASP A 40 -10.94 3.70 9.31
CA ASP A 40 -12.05 3.04 9.99
C ASP A 40 -13.12 2.57 9.00
N TRP A 41 -13.59 3.48 8.15
CA TRP A 41 -14.59 3.17 7.13
C TRP A 41 -14.10 2.14 6.10
N PHE A 42 -12.84 2.26 5.64
CA PHE A 42 -12.28 1.32 4.67
C PHE A 42 -12.11 -0.08 5.27
N ILE A 43 -11.59 -0.16 6.50
CA ILE A 43 -11.37 -1.44 7.18
C ILE A 43 -12.72 -2.09 7.53
N GLU A 44 -13.67 -1.33 8.05
CA GLU A 44 -15.03 -1.84 8.31
C GLU A 44 -15.68 -2.37 7.03
N ARG A 45 -15.64 -1.60 5.93
CA ARG A 45 -16.20 -2.02 4.66
C ARG A 45 -15.57 -3.33 4.17
N TYR A 46 -14.23 -3.44 4.26
CA TYR A 46 -13.51 -4.64 3.86
C TYR A 46 -13.91 -5.84 4.73
N ALA A 47 -13.97 -5.67 6.05
CA ALA A 47 -14.37 -6.71 6.98
C ALA A 47 -15.80 -7.17 6.71
N ARG A 48 -16.76 -6.25 6.48
CA ARG A 48 -18.15 -6.59 6.11
C ARG A 48 -18.23 -7.42 4.84
N GLN A 49 -17.45 -7.09 3.83
CA GLN A 49 -17.38 -7.89 2.60
C GLN A 49 -16.80 -9.28 2.82
N ALA A 50 -15.75 -9.37 3.65
CA ALA A 50 -15.04 -10.64 3.84
C ALA A 50 -15.80 -11.66 4.67
N VAL A 51 -16.58 -11.21 5.68
CA VAL A 51 -17.25 -12.10 6.64
C VAL A 51 -18.76 -11.96 6.67
N ASP A 52 -19.37 -11.19 5.76
CA ASP A 52 -20.80 -10.88 5.76
C ASP A 52 -21.29 -10.43 7.16
N MET A 53 -20.57 -9.45 7.73
CA MET A 53 -20.75 -8.95 9.08
C MET A 53 -22.15 -8.33 9.26
N ASN A 54 -22.90 -8.78 10.26
CA ASN A 54 -24.17 -8.18 10.64
C ASN A 54 -23.99 -6.96 11.54
N GLU A 55 -25.10 -6.22 11.79
CA GLU A 55 -25.05 -4.96 12.53
C GLU A 55 -24.65 -5.15 14.00
N ALA A 56 -25.10 -6.20 14.67
CA ALA A 56 -24.74 -6.48 16.07
C ALA A 56 -23.24 -6.79 16.21
N GLN A 57 -22.67 -7.55 15.27
CA GLN A 57 -21.23 -7.81 15.22
C GLN A 57 -20.45 -6.53 14.94
N ARG A 58 -20.95 -5.66 14.04
CA ARG A 58 -20.35 -4.36 13.76
C ARG A 58 -20.27 -3.50 15.02
N GLU A 59 -21.39 -3.33 15.71
CA GLU A 59 -21.47 -2.54 16.95
C GLU A 59 -20.52 -3.06 18.04
N GLN A 60 -20.39 -4.38 18.16
CA GLN A 60 -19.48 -5.00 19.12
C GLN A 60 -17.99 -4.84 18.71
N TRP A 61 -17.69 -4.89 17.42
CA TRP A 61 -16.32 -4.85 16.91
C TRP A 61 -15.79 -3.42 16.71
N GLN A 62 -16.66 -2.45 16.44
CA GLN A 62 -16.26 -1.06 16.17
C GLN A 62 -15.35 -0.46 17.26
N PRO A 63 -15.59 -0.63 18.56
CA PRO A 63 -14.68 -0.12 19.59
C PRO A 63 -13.26 -0.71 19.52
N VAL A 64 -13.15 -1.98 19.09
CA VAL A 64 -11.87 -2.66 18.88
C VAL A 64 -11.12 -2.01 17.72
N LEU A 65 -11.81 -1.75 16.60
CA LEU A 65 -11.25 -1.07 15.44
C LEU A 65 -10.74 0.34 15.80
N GLU A 66 -11.55 1.12 16.51
CA GLU A 66 -11.16 2.48 16.94
C GLU A 66 -9.94 2.46 17.88
N ALA A 67 -9.90 1.52 18.84
CA ALA A 67 -8.77 1.34 19.73
C ALA A 67 -7.49 0.95 18.97
N THR A 68 -7.61 0.01 18.04
CA THR A 68 -6.48 -0.44 17.20
C THR A 68 -5.94 0.70 16.34
N LEU A 69 -6.82 1.49 15.71
CA LEU A 69 -6.40 2.64 14.90
C LEU A 69 -5.74 3.74 15.74
N ARG A 70 -6.20 3.95 16.98
CA ARG A 70 -5.55 4.85 17.92
C ARG A 70 -4.16 4.35 18.27
N GLN A 71 -4.02 3.08 18.66
CA GLN A 71 -2.74 2.46 18.97
C GLN A 71 -1.78 2.51 17.77
N HIS A 72 -2.26 2.25 16.56
CA HIS A 72 -1.46 2.38 15.35
C HIS A 72 -0.90 3.81 15.19
N ARG A 73 -1.71 4.86 15.45
CA ARG A 73 -1.26 6.25 15.37
C ARG A 73 -0.22 6.59 16.44
N GLU A 74 -0.40 6.08 17.64
CA GLU A 74 0.43 6.42 18.79
C GLU A 74 1.76 5.65 18.82
N GLU A 75 1.77 4.41 18.32
CA GLU A 75 2.93 3.53 18.42
C GLU A 75 3.62 3.26 17.07
N VAL A 76 2.85 2.94 16.03
CA VAL A 76 3.42 2.46 14.75
C VAL A 76 3.85 3.61 13.86
N ILE A 77 3.07 4.69 13.77
CA ILE A 77 3.44 5.84 12.93
C ILE A 77 4.77 6.48 13.37
N PRO A 78 5.04 6.71 14.66
CA PRO A 78 6.36 7.19 15.10
C PRO A 78 7.50 6.25 14.74
N LEU A 79 7.31 4.93 14.88
CA LEU A 79 8.32 3.92 14.49
C LEU A 79 8.58 3.98 12.97
N LEU A 80 7.53 4.06 12.17
CA LEU A 80 7.65 4.20 10.72
C LEU A 80 8.41 5.47 10.33
N ILE A 81 8.11 6.61 10.96
CA ILE A 81 8.82 7.87 10.71
C ILE A 81 10.31 7.72 11.05
N SER A 82 10.63 7.14 12.20
CA SER A 82 12.01 6.88 12.62
C SER A 82 12.74 5.96 11.63
N TYR A 83 12.08 4.90 11.19
CA TYR A 83 12.63 3.98 10.20
C TYR A 83 12.89 4.67 8.85
N LEU A 84 11.97 5.50 8.37
CA LEU A 84 12.13 6.25 7.13
C LEU A 84 13.28 7.27 7.22
N ASP A 85 13.52 7.87 8.39
CA ASP A 85 14.68 8.74 8.61
C ASP A 85 15.99 7.97 8.56
N ILE A 86 16.06 6.77 9.15
CA ILE A 86 17.23 5.88 9.06
C ILE A 86 17.46 5.48 7.60
N LEU A 87 16.42 5.06 6.89
CA LEU A 87 16.49 4.71 5.47
C LEU A 87 17.02 5.89 4.63
N ARG A 88 16.49 7.10 4.86
CA ARG A 88 16.93 8.32 4.17
C ARG A 88 18.42 8.62 4.42
N GLN A 89 18.90 8.41 5.64
CA GLN A 89 20.32 8.60 5.98
C GLN A 89 21.19 7.53 5.31
N ALA A 90 20.77 6.27 5.33
CA ALA A 90 21.45 5.17 4.69
C ALA A 90 21.61 5.37 3.18
N MET A 91 20.61 5.96 2.52
CA MET A 91 20.69 6.25 1.07
C MET A 91 21.66 7.36 0.70
N GLN A 92 22.20 8.11 1.66
CA GLN A 92 23.19 9.20 1.41
C GLN A 92 24.64 8.69 1.44
N GLN A 93 24.88 7.44 1.77
CA GLN A 93 26.21 6.82 1.91
C GLN A 93 26.24 5.50 1.15
N PRO A 94 27.44 5.02 0.76
CA PRO A 94 27.57 3.66 0.24
C PRO A 94 27.07 2.66 1.28
N ALA A 95 26.10 1.82 0.88
CA ALA A 95 25.54 0.82 1.77
C ALA A 95 26.57 -0.31 1.96
N ASP A 96 26.95 -0.58 3.20
CA ASP A 96 27.65 -1.80 3.61
C ASP A 96 26.66 -2.85 4.15
N THR A 97 27.16 -4.04 4.44
CA THR A 97 26.36 -5.15 4.94
C THR A 97 25.65 -4.80 6.26
N ALA A 98 26.32 -4.09 7.16
CA ALA A 98 25.76 -3.74 8.46
C ALA A 98 24.58 -2.77 8.33
N VAL A 99 24.66 -1.81 7.40
CA VAL A 99 23.55 -0.90 7.09
C VAL A 99 22.37 -1.69 6.52
N ILE A 100 22.60 -2.61 5.60
CA ILE A 100 21.54 -3.44 5.01
C ILE A 100 20.87 -4.31 6.09
N GLU A 101 21.64 -4.97 6.94
CA GLU A 101 21.11 -5.77 8.06
C GLU A 101 20.27 -4.94 9.03
N CYS A 102 20.71 -3.73 9.36
CA CYS A 102 19.95 -2.80 10.20
C CYS A 102 18.61 -2.41 9.54
N LEU A 103 18.61 -2.10 8.23
CA LEU A 103 17.40 -1.77 7.50
C LEU A 103 16.43 -2.96 7.42
N VAL A 104 16.93 -4.16 7.17
CA VAL A 104 16.12 -5.39 7.14
C VAL A 104 15.50 -5.65 8.51
N SER A 105 16.28 -5.57 9.59
CA SER A 105 15.78 -5.74 10.96
C SER A 105 14.67 -4.72 11.28
N GLY A 106 14.90 -3.44 11.01
CA GLY A 106 13.89 -2.40 11.25
C GLY A 106 12.61 -2.57 10.44
N ALA A 107 12.72 -3.06 9.19
CA ALA A 107 11.55 -3.40 8.39
C ALA A 107 10.78 -4.59 8.97
N THR A 108 11.51 -5.61 9.47
CA THR A 108 10.92 -6.78 10.13
C THR A 108 10.17 -6.38 11.40
N ASP A 109 10.79 -5.57 12.27
CA ASP A 109 10.17 -5.08 13.50
C ASP A 109 8.87 -4.29 13.22
N LEU A 110 8.87 -3.45 12.18
CA LEU A 110 7.66 -2.74 11.73
C LEU A 110 6.58 -3.72 11.23
N PHE A 111 6.96 -4.72 10.46
CA PHE A 111 6.04 -5.73 9.96
C PHE A 111 5.42 -6.53 11.11
N ASP A 112 6.22 -6.98 12.07
CA ASP A 112 5.77 -7.75 13.22
C ASP A 112 4.79 -6.93 14.06
N ARG A 113 5.07 -5.63 14.26
CA ARG A 113 4.16 -4.74 14.97
C ARG A 113 2.82 -4.56 14.26
N HIS A 114 2.82 -4.44 12.93
CA HIS A 114 1.58 -4.41 12.14
C HIS A 114 0.82 -5.74 12.22
N ALA A 115 1.52 -6.86 12.18
CA ALA A 115 0.93 -8.18 12.29
C ALA A 115 0.24 -8.39 13.65
N GLU A 116 0.89 -7.97 14.75
CA GLU A 116 0.30 -8.00 16.10
C GLU A 116 -1.00 -7.18 16.17
N LEU A 117 -0.99 -5.94 15.68
CA LEU A 117 -2.19 -5.10 15.66
C LEU A 117 -3.30 -5.69 14.79
N SER A 118 -2.94 -6.25 13.65
CA SER A 118 -3.89 -6.91 12.74
C SER A 118 -4.50 -8.15 13.38
N ALA A 119 -3.70 -8.94 14.10
CA ALA A 119 -4.20 -10.08 14.86
C ALA A 119 -5.14 -9.66 16.00
N GLY A 120 -4.75 -8.62 16.75
CA GLY A 120 -5.58 -8.04 17.81
C GLY A 120 -6.92 -7.51 17.31
N LEU A 121 -6.95 -6.93 16.11
CA LEU A 121 -8.16 -6.45 15.44
C LEU A 121 -9.04 -7.60 14.92
N SER A 122 -8.42 -8.62 14.31
CA SER A 122 -9.15 -9.68 13.60
C SER A 122 -9.67 -10.75 14.54
N THR A 123 -8.94 -11.12 15.59
CA THR A 123 -9.29 -12.22 16.49
C THR A 123 -10.68 -12.05 17.12
N PRO A 124 -11.07 -10.88 17.69
CA PRO A 124 -12.40 -10.71 18.25
C PRO A 124 -13.51 -10.83 17.19
N LEU A 125 -13.28 -10.36 15.97
CA LEU A 125 -14.23 -10.49 14.88
C LEU A 125 -14.41 -11.94 14.47
N LEU A 126 -13.31 -12.66 14.25
CA LEU A 126 -13.34 -14.08 13.86
C LEU A 126 -14.01 -14.95 14.90
N ALA A 127 -13.87 -14.63 16.20
CA ALA A 127 -14.51 -15.35 17.30
C ALA A 127 -16.04 -15.19 17.34
N MET A 128 -16.59 -14.19 16.65
CA MET A 128 -18.05 -13.95 16.57
C MET A 128 -18.74 -14.59 15.36
N LEU A 129 -17.96 -15.20 14.45
CA LEU A 129 -18.52 -15.73 13.20
C LEU A 129 -19.28 -17.03 13.44
N ASP A 130 -20.44 -17.16 12.81
CA ASP A 130 -21.15 -18.41 12.68
C ASP A 130 -20.62 -19.27 11.52
N ASN A 131 -21.14 -20.50 11.41
CA ASN A 131 -20.67 -21.45 10.38
C ASN A 131 -20.96 -20.95 8.95
N THR A 132 -22.02 -20.19 8.73
CA THR A 132 -22.35 -19.62 7.42
C THR A 132 -21.34 -18.55 7.04
N GLN A 133 -21.02 -17.69 7.98
CA GLN A 133 -20.01 -16.63 7.82
C GLN A 133 -18.60 -17.19 7.63
N ILE A 134 -18.25 -18.28 8.31
CA ILE A 134 -16.97 -19.00 8.08
C ILE A 134 -16.92 -19.54 6.65
N GLY A 135 -18.02 -20.13 6.16
CA GLY A 135 -18.13 -20.56 4.77
C GLY A 135 -17.99 -19.42 3.77
N HIS A 136 -18.63 -18.27 4.04
CA HIS A 136 -18.49 -17.06 3.23
C HIS A 136 -17.05 -16.55 3.19
N LEU A 137 -16.39 -16.44 4.34
CA LEU A 137 -14.98 -16.03 4.43
C LEU A 137 -14.07 -16.97 3.63
N SER A 138 -14.28 -18.28 3.74
CA SER A 138 -13.51 -19.28 2.99
C SER A 138 -13.64 -19.07 1.48
N THR A 139 -14.86 -18.86 0.99
CA THR A 139 -15.12 -18.57 -0.43
C THR A 139 -14.48 -17.25 -0.85
N TYR A 140 -14.66 -16.20 -0.07
CA TYR A 140 -14.06 -14.89 -0.33
C TYR A 140 -12.52 -14.95 -0.45
N LEU A 141 -11.87 -15.68 0.47
CA LEU A 141 -10.42 -15.84 0.45
C LEU A 141 -9.96 -16.70 -0.75
N ALA A 142 -10.72 -17.74 -1.12
CA ALA A 142 -10.41 -18.57 -2.28
C ALA A 142 -10.49 -17.76 -3.58
N GLU A 143 -11.54 -16.94 -3.75
CA GLU A 143 -11.69 -16.07 -4.92
C GLU A 143 -10.57 -15.03 -4.99
N ARG A 144 -10.21 -14.40 -3.87
CA ARG A 144 -9.11 -13.45 -3.81
C ARG A 144 -7.76 -14.08 -4.09
N ASN A 145 -7.55 -15.30 -3.61
CA ASN A 145 -6.34 -16.05 -3.90
C ASN A 145 -6.24 -16.42 -5.39
N GLU A 146 -7.34 -16.84 -6.01
CA GLU A 146 -7.37 -17.13 -7.45
C GLU A 146 -7.11 -15.88 -8.29
N GLU A 147 -7.76 -14.74 -7.99
CA GLU A 147 -7.46 -13.46 -8.64
C GLU A 147 -5.98 -13.06 -8.53
N LEU A 148 -5.38 -13.33 -7.37
CA LEU A 148 -3.96 -13.06 -7.15
C LEU A 148 -3.08 -13.99 -7.99
N LEU A 149 -3.38 -15.30 -7.97
CA LEU A 149 -2.65 -16.29 -8.72
C LEU A 149 -2.74 -16.06 -10.23
N GLU A 150 -3.91 -15.68 -10.75
CA GLU A 150 -4.09 -15.35 -12.16
C GLU A 150 -3.14 -14.24 -12.65
N ARG A 151 -2.86 -13.25 -11.80
CA ARG A 151 -1.91 -12.16 -12.13
C ARG A 151 -0.47 -12.64 -12.26
N TYR A 152 -0.13 -13.74 -11.61
CA TYR A 152 1.23 -14.29 -11.55
C TYR A 152 1.38 -15.61 -12.30
N ARG A 153 0.26 -16.22 -12.71
CA ARG A 153 0.23 -17.50 -13.40
C ARG A 153 0.52 -17.30 -14.89
N ASP A 154 1.76 -17.54 -15.29
CA ASP A 154 2.09 -17.82 -16.68
C ASP A 154 2.55 -19.29 -16.75
N PRO A 155 2.02 -20.11 -17.67
CA PRO A 155 2.43 -21.51 -17.79
C PRO A 155 3.91 -21.66 -18.19
N ASP A 156 4.48 -20.64 -18.81
CA ASP A 156 5.89 -20.61 -19.20
C ASP A 156 6.76 -20.09 -18.04
N PRO A 157 7.66 -20.92 -17.47
CA PRO A 157 8.54 -20.52 -16.37
C PRO A 157 9.45 -19.33 -16.72
N GLU A 158 9.90 -19.24 -17.98
CA GLU A 158 10.78 -18.15 -18.42
C GLU A 158 10.02 -16.83 -18.46
N ARG A 159 8.78 -16.84 -18.93
CA ARG A 159 7.93 -15.64 -18.93
C ARG A 159 7.56 -15.21 -17.52
N ARG A 160 7.22 -16.15 -16.63
CA ARG A 160 6.98 -15.83 -15.20
C ARG A 160 8.18 -15.14 -14.59
N GLN A 161 9.38 -15.70 -14.83
CA GLN A 161 10.62 -15.14 -14.32
C GLN A 161 10.93 -13.76 -14.91
N ALA A 162 10.72 -13.55 -16.21
CA ALA A 162 10.90 -12.26 -16.86
C ALA A 162 9.94 -11.21 -16.29
N ALA A 163 8.66 -11.53 -16.17
CA ALA A 163 7.64 -10.66 -15.59
C ALA A 163 7.93 -10.34 -14.09
N ARG A 164 8.48 -11.29 -13.34
CA ARG A 164 8.92 -11.07 -11.95
C ARG A 164 10.07 -10.06 -11.89
N VAL A 165 11.08 -10.22 -12.75
CA VAL A 165 12.22 -9.27 -12.83
C VAL A 165 11.70 -7.87 -13.17
N GLU A 166 10.82 -7.76 -14.17
CA GLU A 166 10.24 -6.48 -14.58
C GLU A 166 9.50 -5.79 -13.43
N ARG A 167 8.55 -6.49 -12.77
CA ARG A 167 7.77 -5.93 -11.65
C ARG A 167 8.64 -5.46 -10.47
N ILE A 168 9.64 -6.25 -10.10
CA ILE A 168 10.55 -5.89 -9.00
C ILE A 168 11.41 -4.69 -9.40
N SER A 169 11.93 -4.69 -10.64
CA SER A 169 12.73 -3.58 -11.16
C SER A 169 11.94 -2.27 -11.23
N GLU A 170 10.70 -2.32 -11.71
CA GLU A 170 9.81 -1.15 -11.74
C GLU A 170 9.55 -0.61 -10.33
N ARG A 171 9.26 -1.50 -9.37
CA ARG A 171 9.03 -1.10 -7.98
C ARG A 171 10.24 -0.45 -7.34
N ILE A 172 11.43 -0.99 -7.57
CA ILE A 172 12.68 -0.40 -7.08
C ILE A 172 12.89 0.98 -7.72
N GLN A 173 12.70 1.10 -9.04
CA GLN A 173 12.87 2.36 -9.75
C GLN A 173 11.89 3.45 -9.32
N GLN A 174 10.69 3.09 -8.85
CA GLN A 174 9.73 4.04 -8.27
C GLN A 174 10.29 4.74 -7.02
N TRP A 175 11.15 4.07 -6.27
CA TRP A 175 11.75 4.61 -5.03
C TRP A 175 13.13 5.20 -5.22
N THR A 176 13.94 4.58 -6.07
CA THR A 176 15.36 4.95 -6.26
C THR A 176 15.62 5.81 -7.48
N GLY A 177 14.62 5.97 -8.35
CA GLY A 177 14.80 6.56 -9.67
C GLY A 177 15.31 5.53 -10.68
N ARG A 178 15.73 6.02 -11.86
CA ARG A 178 16.14 5.17 -12.97
C ARG A 178 17.46 4.45 -12.67
N LEU A 179 17.45 3.13 -12.78
CA LEU A 179 18.66 2.30 -12.64
C LEU A 179 19.51 2.37 -13.90
N SER A 180 20.86 2.30 -13.75
CA SER A 180 21.77 2.10 -14.88
C SER A 180 21.59 0.71 -15.51
N ALA A 181 22.08 0.54 -16.73
CA ALA A 181 22.02 -0.77 -17.42
C ALA A 181 22.73 -1.89 -16.62
N GLU A 182 23.85 -1.56 -15.99
CA GLU A 182 24.61 -2.47 -15.14
C GLU A 182 23.83 -2.86 -13.90
N GLN A 183 23.22 -1.88 -13.20
CA GLN A 183 22.37 -2.12 -12.04
C GLN A 183 21.14 -2.98 -12.39
N GLN A 184 20.52 -2.73 -13.54
CA GLN A 184 19.38 -3.55 -14.02
C GLN A 184 19.79 -5.00 -14.28
N LEU A 185 20.95 -5.20 -14.91
CA LEU A 185 21.49 -6.53 -15.18
C LEU A 185 21.79 -7.27 -13.87
N GLN A 186 22.47 -6.63 -12.93
CA GLN A 186 22.78 -7.22 -11.63
C GLN A 186 21.51 -7.58 -10.86
N LEU A 187 20.57 -6.65 -10.79
CA LEU A 187 19.28 -6.86 -10.13
C LEU A 187 18.51 -8.05 -10.75
N ALA A 188 18.49 -8.15 -12.09
CA ALA A 188 17.86 -9.26 -12.79
C ALA A 188 18.51 -10.61 -12.45
N GLN A 189 19.85 -10.65 -12.33
CA GLN A 189 20.57 -11.84 -11.92
C GLN A 189 20.25 -12.24 -10.47
N ASP A 190 20.20 -11.28 -9.55
CA ASP A 190 19.94 -11.54 -8.15
C ASP A 190 18.49 -12.00 -7.93
N ILE A 191 17.51 -11.41 -8.61
CA ILE A 191 16.12 -11.86 -8.57
C ILE A 191 15.97 -13.30 -9.07
N ARG A 192 16.70 -13.69 -10.10
CA ARG A 192 16.66 -15.08 -10.62
C ARG A 192 17.23 -16.11 -9.65
N ARG A 193 18.08 -15.73 -8.72
CA ARG A 193 18.62 -16.62 -7.67
C ARG A 193 17.64 -16.89 -6.53
N ILE A 194 16.66 -16.01 -6.37
CA ILE A 194 15.64 -16.17 -5.32
C ILE A 194 14.59 -17.18 -5.83
N PRO A 195 14.29 -18.25 -5.07
CA PRO A 195 13.27 -19.21 -5.46
C PRO A 195 11.92 -18.55 -5.79
N ASP A 196 11.25 -19.05 -6.81
CA ASP A 196 9.89 -18.64 -7.11
C ASP A 196 8.92 -19.41 -6.19
N LEU A 197 8.27 -18.69 -5.29
CA LEU A 197 7.30 -19.25 -4.33
C LEU A 197 5.86 -19.26 -4.90
N THR A 198 5.68 -18.85 -6.16
CA THR A 198 4.36 -18.76 -6.84
C THR A 198 4.11 -19.90 -7.80
N GLY A 199 4.99 -20.89 -7.88
CA GLY A 199 4.90 -22.07 -8.74
C GLY A 199 4.15 -23.24 -8.12
#